data_958548d4b671adaeab5fc6fc4452cdba
#
_entry.id   958548d4b671adaeab5fc6fc4452cdba
#
_cell.length_a   1.000
_cell.length_b   1.000
_cell.length_c   1.000
_cell.angle_alpha   90.00
_cell.angle_beta   90.00
_cell.angle_gamma   90.00
#
_symmetry.space_group_name_H-M   'P 1'
#
loop_
_entity.id
_entity.type
_entity.pdbx_description
1 polymer ?
#
loop_
_entity_poly.entity_id
_entity_poly.type
_entity_poly.pdbx_seq_one_letter_code
_entity_poly.pdbx_strand_id
1 'polypeptide(L)'
;MNFHAGDSGIELHCLGVGDFKDRSVIDGTEELPMISLNEQPPEESMLQDGDIVFVRSNGNKALVGRCVVVYTHGTPTTYSGFCIRYRMTTKELNTQFVLSVLKTESMRTKMAGRGANIQNLNQQTLASLDIPIPPIKLQNQFAAFVEQTEKSKLTIRQGLDKLETLKKALMQQYFG
;
A
#
# COMPACT_ATOMS: atom_id res chain seq x y z
N MET A 1 -15.81 3.10 -10.43
CA MET A 1 -17.03 2.87 -9.66
C MET A 1 -17.33 4.13 -8.87
N ASN A 2 -18.55 4.67 -8.95
CA ASN A 2 -19.01 5.77 -8.11
C ASN A 2 -19.76 5.13 -6.95
N PHE A 3 -19.27 5.36 -5.73
CA PHE A 3 -19.91 4.86 -4.52
C PHE A 3 -20.79 5.96 -3.92
N HIS A 4 -22.01 5.62 -3.54
CA HIS A 4 -22.90 6.50 -2.80
C HIS A 4 -23.07 5.92 -1.39
N ALA A 5 -22.74 6.69 -0.37
CA ALA A 5 -23.01 6.32 1.00
C ALA A 5 -24.53 6.33 1.25
N GLY A 6 -25.09 5.20 1.64
CA GLY A 6 -26.52 5.08 2.01
C GLY A 6 -27.35 4.10 1.17
N ASP A 7 -26.75 3.47 0.16
CA ASP A 7 -27.46 2.43 -0.60
C ASP A 7 -27.60 1.16 0.27
N SER A 8 -28.78 0.57 0.26
CA SER A 8 -29.04 -0.74 0.87
C SER A 8 -28.56 -1.81 -0.12
N GLY A 9 -27.39 -2.38 0.10
CA GLY A 9 -26.79 -3.30 -0.85
C GLY A 9 -25.75 -4.22 -0.21
N ILE A 10 -24.87 -4.73 -1.04
CA ILE A 10 -23.77 -5.59 -0.65
C ILE A 10 -22.69 -4.75 0.05
N GLU A 11 -22.41 -5.06 1.30
CA GLU A 11 -21.38 -4.38 2.09
C GLU A 11 -20.01 -4.99 1.85
N LEU A 12 -19.03 -4.12 1.55
CA LEU A 12 -17.63 -4.50 1.30
C LEU A 12 -16.68 -3.49 1.93
N HIS A 13 -15.53 -3.96 2.36
CA HIS A 13 -14.42 -3.07 2.69
C HIS A 13 -13.83 -2.46 1.42
N CYS A 14 -13.44 -1.19 1.48
CA CYS A 14 -12.92 -0.46 0.33
C CYS A 14 -11.61 0.24 0.66
N LEU A 15 -10.53 -0.16 -0.03
CA LEU A 15 -9.25 0.49 0.07
C LEU A 15 -9.26 1.82 -0.69
N GLY A 16 -9.15 2.92 0.03
CA GLY A 16 -9.01 4.27 -0.52
C GLY A 16 -7.59 4.81 -0.43
N VAL A 17 -7.33 5.94 -1.09
CA VAL A 17 -6.00 6.59 -1.06
C VAL A 17 -5.60 7.01 0.36
N GLY A 18 -6.56 7.38 1.20
CA GLY A 18 -6.32 7.79 2.60
C GLY A 18 -5.75 6.66 3.48
N ASP A 19 -5.97 5.40 3.11
CA ASP A 19 -5.55 4.24 3.89
C ASP A 19 -4.08 3.87 3.66
N PHE A 20 -3.47 4.40 2.60
CA PHE A 20 -2.04 4.15 2.30
C PHE A 20 -1.13 4.71 3.37
N LYS A 21 -1.40 5.92 3.89
CA LYS A 21 -0.57 6.60 4.91
C LYS A 21 0.94 6.40 4.60
N ASP A 22 1.73 6.01 5.60
CA ASP A 22 3.14 5.64 5.44
C ASP A 22 3.37 4.12 5.41
N ARG A 23 2.31 3.35 5.10
CA ARG A 23 2.36 1.90 5.10
C ARG A 23 3.01 1.37 3.81
N SER A 24 3.67 0.22 3.94
CA SER A 24 4.11 -0.61 2.81
C SER A 24 3.19 -1.81 2.63
N VAL A 25 2.57 -2.24 3.71
CA VAL A 25 1.71 -3.42 3.79
C VAL A 25 0.41 -3.02 4.48
N ILE A 26 -0.70 -3.50 3.96
CA ILE A 26 -2.01 -3.55 4.63
C ILE A 26 -2.24 -5.02 4.93
N ASP A 27 -2.09 -5.39 6.19
CA ASP A 27 -2.21 -6.75 6.71
C ASP A 27 -3.53 -6.85 7.48
N GLY A 28 -4.53 -7.45 6.84
CA GLY A 28 -5.94 -7.37 7.26
C GLY A 28 -6.65 -6.12 6.70
N THR A 29 -7.89 -6.29 6.31
CA THR A 29 -8.71 -5.22 5.71
C THR A 29 -10.01 -4.93 6.47
N GLU A 30 -10.19 -5.54 7.63
CA GLU A 30 -11.38 -5.41 8.48
C GLU A 30 -11.58 -4.00 9.03
N GLU A 31 -10.50 -3.23 9.17
CA GLU A 31 -10.53 -1.85 9.64
C GLU A 31 -10.72 -0.81 8.53
N LEU A 32 -10.72 -1.24 7.26
CA LEU A 32 -10.95 -0.33 6.15
C LEU A 32 -12.42 0.15 6.14
N PRO A 33 -12.69 1.35 5.62
CA PRO A 33 -14.05 1.85 5.48
C PRO A 33 -14.93 0.87 4.71
N MET A 34 -16.17 0.69 5.19
CA MET A 34 -17.17 -0.09 4.48
C MET A 34 -17.90 0.81 3.47
N ILE A 35 -18.24 0.21 2.35
CA ILE A 35 -19.10 0.80 1.32
C ILE A 35 -20.25 -0.14 1.03
N SER A 36 -21.37 0.42 0.60
CA SER A 36 -22.55 -0.32 0.16
C SER A 36 -22.68 -0.20 -1.36
N LEU A 37 -22.87 -1.32 -2.05
CA LEU A 37 -23.00 -1.41 -3.51
C LEU A 37 -24.34 -2.02 -3.88
N ASN A 38 -24.98 -1.48 -4.92
CA ASN A 38 -26.24 -2.02 -5.43
C ASN A 38 -26.09 -3.38 -6.12
N GLU A 39 -24.87 -3.68 -6.62
CA GLU A 39 -24.56 -4.91 -7.33
C GLU A 39 -23.22 -5.49 -6.89
N GLN A 40 -23.07 -6.81 -6.97
CA GLN A 40 -21.81 -7.48 -6.72
C GLN A 40 -20.74 -6.97 -7.70
N PRO A 41 -19.61 -6.42 -7.21
CA PRO A 41 -18.53 -6.02 -8.10
C PRO A 41 -17.96 -7.26 -8.80
N PRO A 42 -17.47 -7.11 -10.04
CA PRO A 42 -16.83 -8.19 -10.75
C PRO A 42 -15.60 -8.70 -9.98
N GLU A 43 -15.30 -9.98 -10.08
CA GLU A 43 -14.19 -10.64 -9.34
C GLU A 43 -12.85 -9.95 -9.58
N GLU A 44 -12.62 -9.42 -10.76
CA GLU A 44 -11.44 -8.64 -11.10
C GLU A 44 -11.31 -7.33 -10.32
N SER A 45 -12.38 -6.83 -9.72
CA SER A 45 -12.38 -5.64 -8.84
C SER A 45 -12.20 -5.99 -7.37
N MET A 46 -12.16 -7.28 -7.04
CA MET A 46 -11.90 -7.73 -5.67
C MET A 46 -10.42 -7.90 -5.43
N LEU A 47 -9.96 -7.47 -4.26
CA LEU A 47 -8.58 -7.66 -3.81
C LEU A 47 -8.36 -9.10 -3.35
N GLN A 48 -7.16 -9.59 -3.57
CA GLN A 48 -6.65 -10.87 -3.09
C GLN A 48 -5.31 -10.67 -2.40
N ASP A 49 -4.92 -11.66 -1.60
CA ASP A 49 -3.65 -11.62 -0.89
C ASP A 49 -2.47 -11.49 -1.88
N GLY A 50 -1.59 -10.54 -1.60
CA GLY A 50 -0.43 -10.25 -2.44
C GLY A 50 -0.69 -9.26 -3.58
N ASP A 51 -1.91 -8.75 -3.73
CA ASP A 51 -2.17 -7.66 -4.69
C ASP A 51 -1.37 -6.40 -4.30
N ILE A 52 -0.78 -5.75 -5.29
CA ILE A 52 -0.15 -4.45 -5.13
C ILE A 52 -1.11 -3.39 -5.65
N VAL A 53 -1.47 -2.45 -4.79
CA VAL A 53 -2.39 -1.36 -5.13
C VAL A 53 -1.63 -0.05 -5.19
N PHE A 54 -1.83 0.70 -6.27
CA PHE A 54 -1.21 2.00 -6.52
C PHE A 54 -2.23 3.11 -6.39
N VAL A 55 -1.80 4.28 -5.92
CA VAL A 55 -2.55 5.51 -6.06
C VAL A 55 -2.50 5.95 -7.53
N ARG A 56 -3.66 5.89 -8.19
CA ARG A 56 -3.85 6.30 -9.59
C ARG A 56 -3.88 7.81 -9.74
N SER A 57 -4.74 8.46 -8.95
CA SER A 57 -4.93 9.91 -9.00
C SER A 57 -5.23 10.46 -7.62
N ASN A 58 -4.74 11.66 -7.35
CA ASN A 58 -5.00 12.37 -6.12
C ASN A 58 -4.71 13.87 -6.32
N GLY A 59 -5.43 14.76 -5.61
CA GLY A 59 -5.15 16.19 -5.60
C GLY A 59 -3.73 16.52 -5.14
N ASN A 60 -3.17 15.73 -4.22
CA ASN A 60 -1.76 15.79 -3.86
C ASN A 60 -0.94 14.87 -4.78
N LYS A 61 -0.24 15.47 -5.73
CA LYS A 61 0.60 14.78 -6.72
C LYS A 61 1.69 13.89 -6.09
N ALA A 62 2.17 14.22 -4.90
CA ALA A 62 3.18 13.42 -4.20
C ALA A 62 2.67 12.02 -3.79
N LEU A 63 1.35 11.82 -3.77
CA LEU A 63 0.74 10.53 -3.46
C LEU A 63 0.62 9.64 -4.69
N VAL A 64 0.52 10.21 -5.91
CA VAL A 64 0.37 9.44 -7.15
C VAL A 64 1.58 8.52 -7.34
N GLY A 65 1.32 7.24 -7.65
CA GLY A 65 2.33 6.20 -7.77
C GLY A 65 2.81 5.61 -6.44
N ARG A 66 2.32 6.07 -5.29
CA ARG A 66 2.51 5.31 -4.04
C ARG A 66 1.85 3.95 -4.17
N CYS A 67 2.46 2.93 -3.60
CA CYS A 67 1.92 1.57 -3.63
C CYS A 67 2.05 0.88 -2.29
N VAL A 68 1.13 -0.05 -2.05
CA VAL A 68 1.09 -0.95 -0.91
C VAL A 68 0.78 -2.35 -1.38
N VAL A 69 1.28 -3.36 -0.68
CA VAL A 69 0.78 -4.73 -0.83
C VAL A 69 -0.37 -4.94 0.15
N VAL A 70 -1.37 -5.71 -0.27
CA VAL A 70 -2.58 -5.97 0.52
C VAL A 70 -2.71 -7.46 0.79
N TYR A 71 -3.03 -7.80 2.02
CA TYR A 71 -3.46 -9.13 2.45
C TYR A 71 -4.84 -8.99 3.08
N THR A 72 -5.84 -9.57 2.43
CA THR A 72 -7.24 -9.48 2.85
C THR A 72 -7.61 -10.53 3.88
N HIS A 73 -6.84 -11.62 3.94
CA HIS A 73 -7.12 -12.80 4.76
C HIS A 73 -8.54 -13.35 4.58
N GLY A 74 -9.06 -13.22 3.34
CA GLY A 74 -10.40 -13.67 2.99
C GLY A 74 -11.52 -12.65 3.27
N THR A 75 -11.21 -11.48 3.84
CA THR A 75 -12.19 -10.40 4.03
C THR A 75 -12.58 -9.80 2.68
N PRO A 76 -13.87 -9.79 2.30
CA PRO A 76 -14.32 -9.21 1.03
C PRO A 76 -13.95 -7.74 0.92
N THR A 77 -13.03 -7.43 0.01
CA THR A 77 -12.45 -6.09 -0.10
C THR A 77 -12.30 -5.69 -1.56
N THR A 78 -12.69 -4.47 -1.87
CA THR A 78 -12.46 -3.81 -3.16
C THR A 78 -11.56 -2.59 -2.98
N TYR A 79 -11.37 -1.81 -4.04
CA TYR A 79 -10.56 -0.59 -4.01
C TYR A 79 -11.25 0.55 -4.78
N SER A 80 -10.95 1.77 -4.39
CA SER A 80 -11.57 2.96 -4.98
C SER A 80 -11.10 3.19 -6.43
N GLY A 81 -11.91 3.90 -7.21
CA GLY A 81 -11.56 4.29 -8.60
C GLY A 81 -10.32 5.20 -8.71
N PHE A 82 -9.81 5.72 -7.59
CA PHE A 82 -8.56 6.47 -7.50
C PHE A 82 -7.32 5.58 -7.33
N CYS A 83 -7.50 4.25 -7.37
CA CYS A 83 -6.45 3.25 -7.25
C CYS A 83 -6.37 2.38 -8.50
N ILE A 84 -5.24 1.73 -8.72
CA ILE A 84 -5.02 0.68 -9.71
C ILE A 84 -4.46 -0.54 -8.99
N ARG A 85 -5.07 -1.70 -9.21
CA ARG A 85 -4.57 -2.98 -8.72
C ARG A 85 -3.60 -3.60 -9.74
N TYR A 86 -2.53 -4.16 -9.24
CA TYR A 86 -1.61 -5.03 -9.94
C TYR A 86 -1.56 -6.39 -9.22
N ARG A 87 -1.83 -7.46 -9.96
CA ARG A 87 -1.75 -8.85 -9.47
C ARG A 87 -0.67 -9.60 -10.20
N MET A 88 0.25 -10.19 -9.44
CA MET A 88 1.26 -11.06 -10.02
C MET A 88 0.64 -12.40 -10.39
N THR A 89 0.96 -12.87 -11.61
CA THR A 89 0.46 -14.15 -12.14
C THR A 89 1.53 -15.23 -12.18
N THR A 90 2.77 -14.91 -11.78
CA THR A 90 3.90 -15.83 -11.77
C THR A 90 4.44 -16.04 -10.36
N LYS A 91 4.92 -17.26 -10.08
CA LYS A 91 5.62 -17.62 -8.85
C LYS A 91 7.12 -17.27 -8.86
N GLU A 92 7.62 -16.77 -9.98
CA GLU A 92 9.02 -16.37 -10.14
C GLU A 92 9.35 -15.01 -9.49
N LEU A 93 8.33 -14.33 -9.00
CA LEU A 93 8.43 -13.02 -8.37
C LEU A 93 8.02 -13.07 -6.90
N ASN A 94 8.86 -12.51 -6.05
CA ASN A 94 8.54 -12.27 -4.65
C ASN A 94 7.85 -10.90 -4.52
N THR A 95 6.67 -10.86 -3.94
CA THR A 95 5.84 -9.64 -3.81
C THR A 95 6.57 -8.53 -3.07
N GLN A 96 7.24 -8.84 -1.96
CA GLN A 96 7.98 -7.86 -1.16
C GLN A 96 9.19 -7.29 -1.91
N PHE A 97 9.86 -8.13 -2.70
CA PHE A 97 10.94 -7.68 -3.59
C PHE A 97 10.39 -6.70 -4.63
N VAL A 98 9.34 -7.07 -5.35
CA VAL A 98 8.70 -6.23 -6.38
C VAL A 98 8.23 -4.92 -5.77
N LEU A 99 7.54 -4.95 -4.63
CA LEU A 99 7.10 -3.75 -3.92
C LEU A 99 8.30 -2.83 -3.61
N SER A 100 9.40 -3.39 -3.13
CA SER A 100 10.60 -2.62 -2.80
C SER A 100 11.21 -1.94 -4.03
N VAL A 101 11.27 -2.63 -5.16
CA VAL A 101 11.72 -2.06 -6.43
C VAL A 101 10.80 -0.92 -6.88
N LEU A 102 9.49 -1.12 -6.84
CA LEU A 102 8.49 -0.13 -7.22
C LEU A 102 8.53 1.14 -6.36
N LYS A 103 8.98 1.03 -5.12
CA LYS A 103 9.14 2.16 -4.19
C LYS A 103 10.43 2.95 -4.36
N THR A 104 11.37 2.49 -5.18
CA THR A 104 12.60 3.23 -5.47
C THR A 104 12.30 4.57 -6.15
N GLU A 105 13.16 5.56 -5.91
CA GLU A 105 13.04 6.88 -6.54
C GLU A 105 13.07 6.79 -8.07
N SER A 106 13.92 5.92 -8.63
CA SER A 106 14.00 5.67 -10.06
C SER A 106 12.67 5.20 -10.64
N MET A 107 12.01 4.22 -9.99
CA MET A 107 10.69 3.75 -10.44
C MET A 107 9.60 4.81 -10.25
N ARG A 108 9.64 5.54 -9.15
CA ARG A 108 8.70 6.65 -8.92
C ARG A 108 8.84 7.72 -10.00
N THR A 109 10.06 8.07 -10.40
CA THR A 109 10.31 8.99 -11.49
C THR A 109 9.78 8.48 -12.83
N LYS A 110 9.96 7.18 -13.12
CA LYS A 110 9.40 6.55 -14.32
C LYS A 110 7.85 6.56 -14.30
N MET A 111 7.23 6.24 -13.16
CA MET A 111 5.78 6.32 -12.98
C MET A 111 5.29 7.76 -13.08
N ALA A 112 6.08 8.71 -12.60
CA ALA A 112 5.80 10.13 -12.68
C ALA A 112 5.92 10.68 -14.11
N GLY A 113 6.59 10.03 -15.07
CA GLY A 113 6.82 10.45 -16.47
C GLY A 113 7.75 11.66 -16.59
N ARG A 114 8.05 12.02 -17.83
CA ARG A 114 8.85 13.22 -18.13
C ARG A 114 7.96 14.44 -18.15
N GLY A 115 7.92 15.17 -17.05
CA GLY A 115 7.20 16.45 -16.96
C GLY A 115 6.52 16.65 -15.61
N ALA A 116 6.52 17.88 -15.13
CA ALA A 116 6.06 18.27 -13.79
C ALA A 116 4.54 18.06 -13.52
N ASN A 117 3.81 17.34 -14.38
CA ASN A 117 2.34 17.38 -14.39
C ASN A 117 1.66 16.00 -14.49
N ILE A 118 2.14 14.97 -13.75
CA ILE A 118 1.36 13.75 -13.70
C ILE A 118 0.22 13.91 -12.71
N GLN A 119 -0.96 13.98 -13.29
CA GLN A 119 -2.20 13.95 -12.52
C GLN A 119 -2.76 12.54 -12.37
N ASN A 120 -2.36 11.60 -13.25
CA ASN A 120 -2.91 10.25 -13.26
C ASN A 120 -1.89 9.20 -13.70
N LEU A 121 -1.65 8.21 -12.85
CA LEU A 121 -0.99 6.96 -13.23
C LEU A 121 -1.98 6.09 -14.02
N ASN A 122 -1.54 5.50 -15.12
CA ASN A 122 -2.37 4.61 -15.94
C ASN A 122 -1.72 3.23 -16.11
N GLN A 123 -2.50 2.28 -16.61
CA GLN A 123 -2.04 0.90 -16.83
C GLN A 123 -0.89 0.82 -17.85
N GLN A 124 -0.89 1.67 -18.87
CA GLN A 124 0.17 1.71 -19.87
C GLN A 124 1.52 2.09 -19.25
N THR A 125 1.52 3.11 -18.37
CA THR A 125 2.73 3.51 -17.64
C THR A 125 3.24 2.38 -16.76
N LEU A 126 2.35 1.68 -16.03
CA LEU A 126 2.75 0.53 -15.23
C LEU A 126 3.29 -0.62 -16.08
N ALA A 127 2.67 -0.90 -17.22
CA ALA A 127 3.11 -1.96 -18.14
C ALA A 127 4.46 -1.65 -18.81
N SER A 128 4.86 -0.38 -18.88
CA SER A 128 6.15 0.04 -19.46
C SER A 128 7.31 0.04 -18.45
N LEU A 129 7.07 -0.33 -17.19
CA LEU A 129 8.12 -0.38 -16.18
C LEU A 129 8.97 -1.63 -16.34
N ASP A 130 10.25 -1.45 -16.55
CA ASP A 130 11.24 -2.53 -16.53
C ASP A 130 11.64 -2.82 -15.09
N ILE A 131 11.22 -3.97 -14.58
CA ILE A 131 11.55 -4.46 -13.25
C ILE A 131 12.68 -5.48 -13.39
N PRO A 132 13.83 -5.31 -12.69
CA PRO A 132 14.88 -6.31 -12.68
C PRO A 132 14.37 -7.58 -12.00
N ILE A 133 14.62 -8.75 -12.62
CA ILE A 133 14.18 -10.05 -12.09
C ILE A 133 15.40 -10.92 -11.81
N PRO A 134 16.06 -10.77 -10.65
CA PRO A 134 17.12 -11.69 -10.24
C PRO A 134 16.52 -13.06 -9.89
N PRO A 135 17.34 -14.11 -9.77
CA PRO A 135 16.88 -15.42 -9.34
C PRO A 135 16.03 -15.33 -8.06
N ILE A 136 14.95 -16.12 -7.98
CA ILE A 136 13.99 -16.08 -6.86
C ILE A 136 14.65 -16.22 -5.49
N LYS A 137 15.75 -16.98 -5.39
CA LYS A 137 16.53 -17.11 -4.16
C LYS A 137 17.06 -15.76 -3.66
N LEU A 138 17.56 -14.91 -4.55
CA LEU A 138 18.06 -13.58 -4.20
C LEU A 138 16.91 -12.64 -3.84
N GLN A 139 15.78 -12.72 -4.54
CA GLN A 139 14.59 -11.95 -4.20
C GLN A 139 14.10 -12.29 -2.78
N ASN A 140 14.06 -13.57 -2.43
CA ASN A 140 13.62 -14.03 -1.10
C ASN A 140 14.61 -13.59 0.00
N GLN A 141 15.90 -13.64 -0.25
CA GLN A 141 16.92 -13.14 0.70
C GLN A 141 16.75 -11.63 0.94
N PHE A 142 16.55 -10.87 -0.13
CA PHE A 142 16.29 -9.44 -0.03
C PHE A 142 14.99 -9.14 0.73
N ALA A 143 13.91 -9.86 0.43
CA ALA A 143 12.62 -9.70 1.11
C ALA A 143 12.75 -9.96 2.62
N ALA A 144 13.44 -11.04 3.01
CA ALA A 144 13.71 -11.34 4.41
C ALA A 144 14.53 -10.24 5.11
N PHE A 145 15.53 -9.69 4.43
CA PHE A 145 16.31 -8.57 4.96
C PHE A 145 15.45 -7.32 5.17
N VAL A 146 14.59 -6.97 4.21
CA VAL A 146 13.67 -5.84 4.33
C VAL A 146 12.73 -6.04 5.51
N GLU A 147 12.12 -7.23 5.64
CA GLU A 147 11.22 -7.56 6.75
C GLU A 147 11.91 -7.42 8.11
N GLN A 148 13.13 -7.94 8.25
CA GLN A 148 13.92 -7.81 9.47
C GLN A 148 14.23 -6.35 9.80
N THR A 149 14.57 -5.55 8.78
CA THR A 149 14.84 -4.13 8.92
C THR A 149 13.60 -3.36 9.40
N GLU A 150 12.43 -3.65 8.84
CA GLU A 150 11.18 -2.99 9.27
C GLU A 150 10.78 -3.39 10.70
N LYS A 151 10.95 -4.66 11.09
CA LYS A 151 10.76 -5.11 12.49
C LYS A 151 11.69 -4.37 13.45
N SER A 152 12.96 -4.20 13.08
CA SER A 152 13.94 -3.48 13.88
C SER A 152 13.58 -2.00 14.03
N LYS A 153 13.17 -1.34 12.95
CA LYS A 153 12.69 0.05 12.99
C LYS A 153 11.50 0.23 13.91
N LEU A 154 10.52 -0.69 13.84
CA LEU A 154 9.34 -0.64 14.72
C LEU A 154 9.73 -0.76 16.19
N THR A 155 10.62 -1.68 16.54
CA THR A 155 11.12 -1.90 17.89
C THR A 155 11.85 -0.64 18.42
N ILE A 156 12.70 -0.03 17.59
CA ILE A 156 13.42 1.20 17.95
C ILE A 156 12.42 2.34 18.17
N ARG A 157 11.43 2.50 17.30
CA ARG A 157 10.41 3.54 17.44
C ARG A 157 9.62 3.40 18.73
N GLN A 158 9.17 2.19 19.05
CA GLN A 158 8.50 1.91 20.33
C GLN A 158 9.39 2.20 21.54
N GLY A 159 10.69 1.91 21.45
CA GLY A 159 11.67 2.26 22.47
C GLY A 159 11.80 3.77 22.66
N LEU A 160 11.88 4.54 21.59
CA LEU A 160 11.93 6.00 21.64
C LEU A 160 10.68 6.59 22.27
N ASP A 161 9.49 6.13 21.88
CA ASP A 161 8.21 6.60 22.43
C ASP A 161 8.13 6.36 23.96
N LYS A 162 8.61 5.18 24.41
CA LYS A 162 8.69 4.87 25.86
C LYS A 162 9.66 5.81 26.60
N LEU A 163 10.83 6.07 26.00
CA LEU A 163 11.82 7.00 26.59
C LEU A 163 11.29 8.43 26.66
N GLU A 164 10.59 8.90 25.63
CA GLU A 164 9.95 10.22 25.66
C GLU A 164 8.87 10.31 26.73
N THR A 165 8.07 9.26 26.90
CA THR A 165 7.05 9.19 27.95
C THR A 165 7.69 9.25 29.34
N LEU A 166 8.75 8.46 29.56
CA LEU A 166 9.49 8.46 30.83
C LEU A 166 10.11 9.83 31.11
N LYS A 167 10.73 10.44 30.08
CA LYS A 167 11.28 11.81 30.21
C LYS A 167 10.20 12.79 30.64
N LYS A 168 9.02 12.78 30.03
CA LYS A 168 7.91 13.68 30.41
C LYS A 168 7.46 13.44 31.84
N ALA A 169 7.33 12.19 32.28
CA ALA A 169 6.96 11.86 33.65
C ALA A 169 7.98 12.37 34.69
N LEU A 170 9.28 12.16 34.41
CA LEU A 170 10.34 12.66 35.27
C LEU A 170 10.37 14.19 35.32
N MET A 171 10.22 14.87 34.17
CA MET A 171 10.15 16.34 34.14
C MET A 171 8.99 16.85 34.98
N GLN A 172 7.83 16.22 34.91
CA GLN A 172 6.66 16.59 35.69
C GLN A 172 6.88 16.32 37.20
N GLN A 173 7.58 15.26 37.57
CA GLN A 173 7.88 14.90 38.96
C GLN A 173 8.87 15.86 39.61
N TYR A 174 9.87 16.35 38.84
CA TYR A 174 10.95 17.15 39.42
C TYR A 174 10.83 18.67 39.22
N PHE A 175 10.02 19.09 38.25
CA PHE A 175 9.89 20.49 37.83
C PHE A 175 8.45 21.00 37.71
N GLY A 176 7.44 20.13 37.83
CA GLY A 176 6.03 20.49 37.92
C GLY A 176 5.61 20.46 39.34
#